data_20d39485447dbb5d3f92be0b8d7331d5
#
_entry.id   20d39485447dbb5d3f92be0b8d7331d5
#
_cell.length_a   1.000
_cell.length_b   1.000
_cell.length_c   1.000
_cell.angle_alpha   90.00
_cell.angle_beta   90.00
_cell.angle_gamma   90.00
#
_symmetry.space_group_name_H-M   'P 1'
#
loop_
_entity.id
_entity.type
_entity.pdbx_description
1 polymer ?
#
loop_
_entity_poly.entity_id
_entity_poly.type
_entity_poly.pdbx_seq_one_letter_code
_entity_poly.pdbx_strand_id
1 'polypeptide(L)'
;MTGLSSEVDVAVIGAGAAGIGAARRLREAGMVSVVVLEARDRVGGRVHTIAPKGFPLDRGAEWLHSADRNPLSSIARSLGFSVHRRPPEWTTRLRRSGETIEAEAEWIALREAQSRARRQAAAEPADRSLVSLLSPGGRWNPLLDATSTWGNGAELDRVSVKDNVRYEDSGTNWRLGEGYGRLIETLAEGLPMSREAPVSRVDHRGRQIRLETARGTVSAARAIVTVPTSIIAQEVMRFDPALPDKLAAAAGLPLGVDDKLFISLKGPIPGLEDGSYLVGSTTSRETMSYQVRPMDRPAIYCFFGGRFAAALEREGQAAMFAFATGELARLILLRSPGPCR
;
A
#
# COMPACT_ATOMS: atom_id res chain seq x y z
N MET A 1 -16.10 28.43 11.06
CA MET A 1 -16.44 26.97 11.01
C MET A 1 -17.80 26.86 10.37
N THR A 2 -17.87 26.52 9.09
CA THR A 2 -19.15 26.23 8.43
C THR A 2 -19.68 24.93 9.02
N GLY A 3 -20.86 24.99 9.64
CA GLY A 3 -21.54 23.81 10.18
C GLY A 3 -21.73 22.75 9.09
N LEU A 4 -21.75 21.46 9.47
CA LEU A 4 -22.14 20.37 8.58
C LEU A 4 -23.50 20.70 7.95
N SER A 5 -23.60 20.59 6.61
CA SER A 5 -24.92 20.64 5.96
C SER A 5 -25.77 19.51 6.52
N SER A 6 -26.88 19.82 7.14
CA SER A 6 -27.75 18.84 7.80
C SER A 6 -28.48 17.92 6.82
N GLU A 7 -28.58 18.31 5.55
CA GLU A 7 -29.26 17.54 4.49
C GLU A 7 -28.55 17.70 3.15
N VAL A 8 -28.34 16.55 2.48
CA VAL A 8 -27.65 16.47 1.15
C VAL A 8 -28.31 15.38 0.29
N ASP A 9 -28.11 15.46 -1.03
CA ASP A 9 -28.55 14.39 -1.94
C ASP A 9 -27.67 13.15 -1.78
N VAL A 10 -26.32 13.33 -1.72
CA VAL A 10 -25.39 12.22 -1.58
C VAL A 10 -24.31 12.55 -0.56
N ALA A 11 -24.12 11.64 0.40
CA ALA A 11 -23.00 11.65 1.30
C ALA A 11 -21.98 10.58 0.88
N VAL A 12 -20.71 10.95 0.75
CA VAL A 12 -19.60 10.03 0.48
C VAL A 12 -18.82 9.84 1.77
N ILE A 13 -18.70 8.60 2.26
CA ILE A 13 -18.00 8.26 3.50
C ILE A 13 -16.59 7.80 3.18
N GLY A 14 -15.61 8.61 3.54
CA GLY A 14 -14.19 8.43 3.28
C GLY A 14 -13.67 9.36 2.18
N ALA A 15 -12.58 10.11 2.47
CA ALA A 15 -11.85 10.96 1.52
C ALA A 15 -10.56 10.28 1.00
N GLY A 16 -10.57 8.98 0.83
CA GLY A 16 -9.56 8.25 0.05
C GLY A 16 -9.77 8.45 -1.46
N ALA A 17 -8.88 7.90 -2.29
CA ALA A 17 -8.96 8.04 -3.75
C ALA A 17 -10.34 7.64 -4.32
N ALA A 18 -10.95 6.58 -3.79
CA ALA A 18 -12.28 6.11 -4.23
C ALA A 18 -13.38 7.13 -3.90
N GLY A 19 -13.41 7.67 -2.67
CA GLY A 19 -14.41 8.65 -2.27
C GLY A 19 -14.25 9.98 -3.00
N ILE A 20 -13.01 10.44 -3.18
CA ILE A 20 -12.72 11.65 -3.96
C ILE A 20 -13.14 11.45 -5.43
N GLY A 21 -12.83 10.30 -6.03
CA GLY A 21 -13.27 9.96 -7.38
C GLY A 21 -14.78 9.94 -7.52
N ALA A 22 -15.50 9.36 -6.55
CA ALA A 22 -16.97 9.35 -6.51
C ALA A 22 -17.54 10.77 -6.41
N ALA A 23 -17.06 11.59 -5.47
CA ALA A 23 -17.54 12.96 -5.27
C ALA A 23 -17.28 13.84 -6.50
N ARG A 24 -16.11 13.73 -7.14
CA ARG A 24 -15.79 14.44 -8.39
C ARG A 24 -16.78 14.06 -9.48
N ARG A 25 -16.98 12.75 -9.69
CA ARG A 25 -17.88 12.24 -10.74
C ARG A 25 -19.31 12.68 -10.54
N LEU A 26 -19.80 12.71 -9.29
CA LEU A 26 -21.14 13.23 -8.97
C LEU A 26 -21.28 14.71 -9.33
N ARG A 27 -20.29 15.53 -9.01
CA ARG A 27 -20.29 16.95 -9.35
C ARG A 27 -20.20 17.21 -10.85
N GLU A 28 -19.35 16.48 -11.56
CA GLU A 28 -19.24 16.50 -13.02
C GLU A 28 -20.56 16.11 -13.70
N ALA A 29 -21.35 15.24 -13.06
CA ALA A 29 -22.69 14.86 -13.51
C ALA A 29 -23.78 15.88 -13.14
N GLY A 30 -23.42 17.03 -12.57
CA GLY A 30 -24.35 18.11 -12.24
C GLY A 30 -25.00 18.00 -10.84
N MET A 31 -24.61 17.02 -10.00
CA MET A 31 -25.08 16.97 -8.62
C MET A 31 -24.37 18.03 -7.78
N VAL A 32 -25.16 18.94 -7.21
CA VAL A 32 -24.63 20.07 -6.41
C VAL A 32 -24.64 19.80 -4.91
N SER A 33 -25.56 18.97 -4.43
CA SER A 33 -25.73 18.67 -3.01
C SER A 33 -25.00 17.36 -2.63
N VAL A 34 -23.66 17.42 -2.60
CA VAL A 34 -22.78 16.32 -2.23
C VAL A 34 -21.88 16.74 -1.08
N VAL A 35 -21.66 15.86 -0.09
CA VAL A 35 -20.66 16.06 0.97
C VAL A 35 -19.77 14.84 1.11
N VAL A 36 -18.48 15.07 1.36
CA VAL A 36 -17.53 14.01 1.73
C VAL A 36 -17.28 14.09 3.24
N LEU A 37 -17.45 12.96 3.95
CA LEU A 37 -17.19 12.83 5.37
C LEU A 37 -15.90 12.03 5.59
N GLU A 38 -14.89 12.66 6.15
CA GLU A 38 -13.58 12.04 6.40
C GLU A 38 -13.31 11.96 7.91
N ALA A 39 -12.87 10.79 8.36
CA ALA A 39 -12.61 10.55 9.77
C ALA A 39 -11.34 11.28 10.28
N ARG A 40 -10.36 11.50 9.44
CA ARG A 40 -9.07 12.14 9.77
C ARG A 40 -9.10 13.63 9.45
N ASP A 41 -8.07 14.32 9.88
CA ASP A 41 -7.79 15.72 9.55
C ASP A 41 -7.27 15.93 8.11
N ARG A 42 -6.98 14.84 7.37
CA ARG A 42 -6.40 14.82 6.03
C ARG A 42 -7.18 13.96 5.05
N VAL A 43 -7.00 14.22 3.76
CA VAL A 43 -7.47 13.40 2.64
C VAL A 43 -6.45 12.33 2.25
N GLY A 44 -6.80 11.50 1.27
CA GLY A 44 -5.92 10.52 0.64
C GLY A 44 -6.05 9.10 1.21
N GLY A 45 -6.54 8.94 2.45
CA GLY A 45 -6.68 7.61 3.05
C GLY A 45 -5.33 6.87 3.15
N ARG A 46 -5.16 5.78 2.38
CA ARG A 46 -3.92 4.97 2.29
C ARG A 46 -2.86 5.57 1.35
N VAL A 47 -3.12 6.69 0.72
CA VAL A 47 -2.15 7.48 -0.06
C VAL A 47 -1.85 8.74 0.74
N HIS A 48 -0.61 8.89 1.20
CA HIS A 48 -0.22 10.00 2.06
C HIS A 48 1.22 10.42 1.81
N THR A 49 1.41 11.60 1.24
CA THR A 49 2.74 12.20 1.03
C THR A 49 3.06 13.19 2.12
N ILE A 50 4.27 13.10 2.66
CA ILE A 50 4.87 14.07 3.60
C ILE A 50 6.17 14.62 3.00
N ALA A 51 6.65 15.74 3.50
CA ALA A 51 7.92 16.33 3.06
C ALA A 51 8.77 16.87 4.22
N PRO A 52 9.16 16.02 5.20
CA PRO A 52 9.81 16.49 6.43
C PRO A 52 11.23 17.03 6.22
N LYS A 53 11.85 16.74 5.07
CA LYS A 53 13.20 17.17 4.69
C LYS A 53 13.21 17.95 3.37
N GLY A 54 12.07 18.52 2.96
CA GLY A 54 11.93 19.30 1.74
C GLY A 54 11.75 18.48 0.46
N PHE A 55 11.72 17.14 0.54
CA PHE A 55 11.39 16.26 -0.58
C PHE A 55 10.25 15.34 -0.23
N PRO A 56 9.41 14.93 -1.23
CA PRO A 56 8.23 14.12 -0.98
C PRO A 56 8.59 12.69 -0.55
N LEU A 57 7.85 12.17 0.44
CA LEU A 57 7.91 10.79 0.90
C LEU A 57 6.49 10.23 0.97
N ASP A 58 6.19 9.19 0.21
CA ASP A 58 4.90 8.52 0.22
C ASP A 58 4.86 7.46 1.34
N ARG A 59 4.22 7.78 2.46
CA ARG A 59 4.06 6.88 3.63
C ARG A 59 3.14 5.70 3.36
N GLY A 60 2.26 5.81 2.37
CA GLY A 60 1.38 4.75 1.91
C GLY A 60 1.73 4.32 0.49
N ALA A 61 0.72 4.19 -0.38
CA ALA A 61 0.92 3.87 -1.78
C ALA A 61 1.82 4.92 -2.46
N GLU A 62 2.78 4.46 -3.27
CA GLU A 62 3.71 5.30 -4.00
C GLU A 62 3.80 4.98 -5.49
N TRP A 63 3.30 3.79 -5.88
CA TRP A 63 3.40 3.30 -7.24
C TRP A 63 2.08 3.43 -7.99
N LEU A 64 2.15 3.95 -9.20
CA LEU A 64 1.12 3.78 -10.21
C LEU A 64 1.36 2.43 -10.87
N HIS A 65 0.76 1.37 -10.30
CA HIS A 65 0.79 0.03 -10.89
C HIS A 65 0.00 -0.02 -12.18
N SER A 66 0.43 -0.87 -13.13
CA SER A 66 -0.17 -0.92 -14.48
C SER A 66 -0.31 0.48 -15.09
N ALA A 67 0.75 1.29 -14.98
CA ALA A 67 0.73 2.72 -15.26
C ALA A 67 0.44 3.07 -16.73
N ASP A 68 0.62 2.12 -17.64
CA ASP A 68 0.25 2.21 -19.05
C ASP A 68 -1.27 2.28 -19.27
N ARG A 69 -2.06 1.68 -18.40
CA ARG A 69 -3.53 1.64 -18.44
C ARG A 69 -4.22 2.24 -17.21
N ASN A 70 -3.45 2.65 -16.20
CA ASN A 70 -3.99 3.26 -14.98
C ASN A 70 -4.50 4.69 -15.27
N PRO A 71 -5.79 5.00 -15.03
CA PRO A 71 -6.34 6.32 -15.31
C PRO A 71 -5.67 7.45 -14.53
N LEU A 72 -5.14 7.16 -13.33
CA LEU A 72 -4.41 8.17 -12.55
C LEU A 72 -3.10 8.60 -13.22
N SER A 73 -2.52 7.77 -14.10
CA SER A 73 -1.33 8.15 -14.89
C SER A 73 -1.62 9.26 -15.91
N SER A 74 -2.78 9.25 -16.56
CA SER A 74 -3.20 10.30 -17.48
C SER A 74 -3.64 11.56 -16.73
N ILE A 75 -4.36 11.40 -15.64
CA ILE A 75 -4.81 12.49 -14.77
C ILE A 75 -3.59 13.23 -14.18
N ALA A 76 -2.60 12.51 -13.65
CA ALA A 76 -1.39 13.12 -13.10
C ALA A 76 -0.67 14.00 -14.16
N ARG A 77 -0.51 13.47 -15.38
CA ARG A 77 0.09 14.24 -16.48
C ARG A 77 -0.71 15.47 -16.86
N SER A 78 -2.04 15.39 -16.94
CA SER A 78 -2.90 16.54 -17.25
C SER A 78 -2.86 17.61 -16.17
N LEU A 79 -2.54 17.25 -14.93
CA LEU A 79 -2.35 18.17 -13.81
C LEU A 79 -0.90 18.65 -13.65
N GLY A 80 0.00 18.29 -14.58
CA GLY A 80 1.40 18.75 -14.58
C GLY A 80 2.33 18.00 -13.64
N PHE A 81 1.93 16.85 -13.10
CA PHE A 81 2.80 16.03 -12.24
C PHE A 81 3.94 15.39 -13.02
N SER A 82 5.12 15.38 -12.41
CA SER A 82 6.32 14.72 -12.94
C SER A 82 6.20 13.20 -12.82
N VAL A 83 6.21 12.48 -13.94
CA VAL A 83 6.08 11.02 -13.96
C VAL A 83 7.45 10.37 -14.17
N HIS A 84 7.93 9.65 -13.16
CA HIS A 84 9.15 8.85 -13.22
C HIS A 84 8.84 7.45 -13.77
N ARG A 85 9.41 7.13 -14.94
CA ARG A 85 9.13 5.89 -15.69
C ARG A 85 10.22 4.84 -15.57
N ARG A 86 11.25 5.07 -14.74
CA ARG A 86 12.31 4.09 -14.52
C ARG A 86 11.71 2.80 -13.93
N PRO A 87 11.90 1.65 -14.60
CA PRO A 87 11.39 0.39 -14.08
C PRO A 87 12.01 0.07 -12.71
N PRO A 88 11.23 -0.46 -11.76
CA PRO A 88 11.79 -0.94 -10.51
C PRO A 88 12.57 -2.24 -10.75
N GLU A 89 13.73 -2.36 -10.12
CA GLU A 89 14.53 -3.60 -10.20
C GLU A 89 14.13 -4.64 -9.13
N TRP A 90 13.29 -4.26 -8.20
CA TRP A 90 12.81 -5.06 -7.04
C TRP A 90 13.76 -6.20 -6.62
N THR A 91 13.27 -7.43 -6.47
CA THR A 91 14.02 -8.59 -5.97
C THR A 91 14.73 -9.41 -7.07
N THR A 92 14.96 -8.85 -8.26
CA THR A 92 15.54 -9.61 -9.37
C THR A 92 17.07 -9.67 -9.34
N ARG A 93 17.74 -8.82 -8.56
CA ARG A 93 19.20 -8.72 -8.52
C ARG A 93 19.76 -9.01 -7.12
N LEU A 94 19.68 -10.28 -6.70
CA LEU A 94 20.14 -10.71 -5.37
C LEU A 94 21.67 -10.59 -5.18
N ARG A 95 22.46 -10.53 -6.27
CA ARG A 95 23.89 -10.25 -6.19
C ARG A 95 24.21 -8.94 -5.50
N ARG A 96 23.32 -7.95 -5.60
CA ARG A 96 23.42 -6.70 -4.86
C ARG A 96 23.22 -6.86 -3.34
N SER A 97 22.73 -8.03 -2.92
CA SER A 97 22.57 -8.42 -1.52
C SER A 97 23.59 -9.46 -1.05
N GLY A 98 24.65 -9.68 -1.84
CA GLY A 98 25.74 -10.59 -1.49
C GLY A 98 25.60 -12.03 -2.02
N GLU A 99 24.54 -12.34 -2.78
CA GLU A 99 24.38 -13.66 -3.39
C GLU A 99 25.31 -13.87 -4.60
N THR A 100 25.60 -15.14 -4.92
CA THR A 100 26.37 -15.51 -6.12
C THR A 100 25.53 -15.39 -7.40
N ILE A 101 26.19 -15.47 -8.55
CA ILE A 101 25.52 -15.47 -9.86
C ILE A 101 24.60 -16.69 -9.99
N GLU A 102 25.07 -17.85 -9.54
CA GLU A 102 24.32 -19.11 -9.58
C GLU A 102 23.09 -19.04 -8.68
N ALA A 103 23.23 -18.50 -7.48
CA ALA A 103 22.12 -18.31 -6.54
C ALA A 103 21.06 -17.35 -7.08
N GLU A 104 21.47 -16.26 -7.73
CA GLU A 104 20.54 -15.35 -8.40
C GLU A 104 19.81 -16.03 -9.57
N ALA A 105 20.50 -16.84 -10.37
CA ALA A 105 19.88 -17.61 -11.46
C ALA A 105 18.88 -18.65 -10.93
N GLU A 106 19.23 -19.35 -9.84
CA GLU A 106 18.35 -20.29 -9.15
C GLU A 106 17.06 -19.59 -8.65
N TRP A 107 17.20 -18.41 -8.03
CA TRP A 107 16.09 -17.62 -7.58
C TRP A 107 15.13 -17.20 -8.71
N ILE A 108 15.68 -16.75 -9.83
CA ILE A 108 14.88 -16.35 -11.01
C ILE A 108 14.10 -17.56 -11.55
N ALA A 109 14.79 -18.70 -11.74
CA ALA A 109 14.16 -19.93 -12.22
C ALA A 109 13.05 -20.43 -11.27
N LEU A 110 13.27 -20.35 -9.96
CA LEU A 110 12.25 -20.68 -8.95
C LEU A 110 11.03 -19.78 -9.07
N ARG A 111 11.21 -18.46 -9.22
CA ARG A 111 10.07 -17.53 -9.35
C ARG A 111 9.23 -17.82 -10.59
N GLU A 112 9.86 -18.18 -11.70
CA GLU A 112 9.14 -18.61 -12.91
C GLU A 112 8.38 -19.91 -12.67
N ALA A 113 9.00 -20.90 -12.02
CA ALA A 113 8.35 -22.15 -11.66
C ALA A 113 7.15 -21.92 -10.74
N GLN A 114 7.29 -21.08 -9.72
CA GLN A 114 6.22 -20.67 -8.82
C GLN A 114 5.08 -19.97 -9.57
N SER A 115 5.39 -19.11 -10.53
CA SER A 115 4.37 -18.45 -11.36
C SER A 115 3.56 -19.48 -12.19
N ARG A 116 4.22 -20.51 -12.75
CA ARG A 116 3.53 -21.60 -13.46
C ARG A 116 2.66 -22.42 -12.51
N ALA A 117 3.20 -22.80 -11.34
CA ALA A 117 2.48 -23.59 -10.33
C ALA A 117 1.23 -22.86 -9.81
N ARG A 118 1.30 -21.54 -9.60
CA ARG A 118 0.13 -20.72 -9.20
C ARG A 118 -0.98 -20.77 -10.25
N ARG A 119 -0.66 -20.60 -11.55
CA ARG A 119 -1.65 -20.66 -12.62
C ARG A 119 -2.30 -22.04 -12.73
N GLN A 120 -1.54 -23.11 -12.57
CA GLN A 120 -2.09 -24.49 -12.56
C GLN A 120 -3.02 -24.69 -11.37
N ALA A 121 -2.58 -24.33 -10.17
CA ALA A 121 -3.37 -24.46 -8.96
C ALA A 121 -4.64 -23.59 -8.94
N ALA A 122 -4.60 -22.40 -9.56
CA ALA A 122 -5.78 -21.53 -9.67
C ALA A 122 -6.90 -22.12 -10.53
N ALA A 123 -6.58 -23.07 -11.43
CA ALA A 123 -7.56 -23.79 -12.25
C ALA A 123 -8.29 -24.91 -11.48
N GLU A 124 -7.79 -25.31 -10.31
CA GLU A 124 -8.42 -26.32 -9.47
C GLU A 124 -9.75 -25.79 -8.87
N PRO A 125 -10.75 -26.67 -8.59
CA PRO A 125 -12.03 -26.22 -8.03
C PRO A 125 -11.88 -25.56 -6.65
N ALA A 126 -11.07 -26.15 -5.76
CA ALA A 126 -10.82 -25.62 -4.42
C ALA A 126 -9.70 -24.58 -4.44
N ASP A 127 -9.87 -23.49 -3.66
CA ASP A 127 -8.79 -22.55 -3.41
C ASP A 127 -7.88 -23.06 -2.28
N ARG A 128 -6.63 -22.61 -2.30
CA ARG A 128 -5.63 -22.90 -1.27
C ARG A 128 -4.65 -21.74 -1.11
N SER A 129 -3.90 -21.75 -0.01
CA SER A 129 -2.90 -20.72 0.23
C SER A 129 -1.63 -20.95 -0.61
N LEU A 130 -0.90 -19.85 -0.92
CA LEU A 130 0.34 -19.90 -1.68
C LEU A 130 1.42 -20.76 -1.02
N VAL A 131 1.44 -20.88 0.30
CA VAL A 131 2.38 -21.74 1.04
C VAL A 131 2.28 -23.20 0.62
N SER A 132 1.10 -23.69 0.20
CA SER A 132 0.88 -25.06 -0.25
C SER A 132 1.63 -25.42 -1.55
N LEU A 133 2.16 -24.42 -2.25
CA LEU A 133 2.94 -24.59 -3.48
C LEU A 133 4.45 -24.66 -3.22
N LEU A 134 4.89 -24.49 -1.98
CA LEU A 134 6.29 -24.54 -1.61
C LEU A 134 6.77 -25.98 -1.42
N SER A 135 7.99 -26.27 -1.87
CA SER A 135 8.68 -27.50 -1.50
C SER A 135 9.10 -27.43 -0.04
N PRO A 136 8.78 -28.44 0.79
CA PRO A 136 9.24 -28.47 2.18
C PRO A 136 10.76 -28.31 2.30
N GLY A 137 11.23 -27.45 3.19
CA GLY A 137 12.65 -27.21 3.41
C GLY A 137 13.38 -26.48 2.27
N GLY A 138 12.66 -25.94 1.28
CA GLY A 138 13.27 -25.20 0.17
C GLY A 138 14.10 -24.02 0.67
N ARG A 139 15.34 -23.87 0.16
CA ARG A 139 16.32 -22.82 0.54
C ARG A 139 15.69 -21.42 0.49
N TRP A 140 14.87 -21.15 -0.51
CA TRP A 140 14.31 -19.84 -0.79
C TRP A 140 12.95 -19.58 -0.15
N ASN A 141 12.39 -20.56 0.59
CA ASN A 141 11.07 -20.39 1.22
C ASN A 141 11.00 -19.17 2.15
N PRO A 142 12.02 -18.86 2.97
CA PRO A 142 12.01 -17.64 3.79
C PRO A 142 11.93 -16.37 2.95
N LEU A 143 12.69 -16.28 1.85
CA LEU A 143 12.64 -15.10 0.98
C LEU A 143 11.33 -15.01 0.19
N LEU A 144 10.77 -16.13 -0.26
CA LEU A 144 9.44 -16.15 -0.90
C LEU A 144 8.37 -15.63 0.07
N ASP A 145 8.44 -16.02 1.33
CA ASP A 145 7.53 -15.56 2.38
C ASP A 145 7.71 -14.05 2.63
N ALA A 146 8.94 -13.59 2.80
CA ALA A 146 9.25 -12.17 2.96
C ALA A 146 8.78 -11.34 1.76
N THR A 147 9.01 -11.79 0.52
CA THR A 147 8.55 -11.07 -0.69
C THR A 147 7.02 -11.02 -0.78
N SER A 148 6.32 -12.02 -0.24
CA SER A 148 4.86 -11.98 -0.12
C SER A 148 4.41 -10.87 0.83
N THR A 149 5.10 -10.69 1.96
CA THR A 149 4.73 -9.63 2.91
C THR A 149 4.93 -8.22 2.33
N TRP A 150 5.95 -8.02 1.48
CA TRP A 150 6.19 -6.72 0.82
C TRP A 150 5.22 -6.40 -0.32
N GLY A 151 4.56 -7.41 -0.90
CA GLY A 151 3.61 -7.24 -2.01
C GLY A 151 2.15 -7.39 -1.61
N ASN A 152 1.87 -8.29 -0.65
CA ASN A 152 0.51 -8.61 -0.21
C ASN A 152 0.22 -8.12 1.22
N GLY A 153 1.23 -7.65 1.96
CA GLY A 153 1.12 -7.34 3.39
C GLY A 153 0.87 -8.57 4.26
N ALA A 154 1.12 -9.78 3.74
CA ALA A 154 0.84 -11.04 4.42
C ALA A 154 1.79 -12.15 3.94
N GLU A 155 2.05 -13.10 4.83
CA GLU A 155 2.80 -14.32 4.53
C GLU A 155 2.02 -15.23 3.58
N LEU A 156 2.73 -16.14 2.92
CA LEU A 156 2.17 -17.05 1.91
C LEU A 156 1.06 -17.97 2.43
N ASP A 157 1.01 -18.26 3.73
CA ASP A 157 -0.04 -19.06 4.35
C ASP A 157 -1.40 -18.35 4.41
N ARG A 158 -1.42 -17.02 4.22
CA ARG A 158 -2.60 -16.16 4.27
C ARG A 158 -3.02 -15.59 2.91
N VAL A 159 -2.32 -15.92 1.86
CA VAL A 159 -2.60 -15.40 0.51
C VAL A 159 -3.22 -16.51 -0.35
N SER A 160 -4.41 -16.26 -0.89
CA SER A 160 -5.13 -17.15 -1.80
C SER A 160 -4.39 -17.30 -3.13
N VAL A 161 -4.26 -18.53 -3.62
CA VAL A 161 -3.73 -18.80 -4.97
C VAL A 161 -4.62 -18.19 -6.04
N LYS A 162 -5.94 -18.39 -5.93
CA LYS A 162 -6.89 -17.88 -6.94
C LYS A 162 -6.94 -16.37 -6.99
N ASP A 163 -6.94 -15.72 -5.84
CA ASP A 163 -6.92 -14.26 -5.75
C ASP A 163 -5.62 -13.70 -6.32
N ASN A 164 -4.47 -14.27 -5.94
CA ASN A 164 -3.16 -13.85 -6.44
C ASN A 164 -3.04 -13.95 -7.97
N VAL A 165 -3.62 -15.00 -8.59
CA VAL A 165 -3.59 -15.17 -10.05
C VAL A 165 -4.58 -14.24 -10.76
N ARG A 166 -5.67 -13.84 -10.11
CA ARG A 166 -6.64 -12.87 -10.66
C ARG A 166 -6.10 -11.43 -10.67
N TYR A 167 -5.06 -11.16 -9.89
CA TYR A 167 -4.43 -9.84 -9.90
C TYR A 167 -3.73 -9.61 -11.23
N GLU A 168 -4.26 -8.67 -12.01
CA GLU A 168 -3.72 -8.27 -13.30
C GLU A 168 -2.75 -7.10 -13.14
N ASP A 169 -1.48 -7.33 -13.44
CA ASP A 169 -0.47 -6.28 -13.52
C ASP A 169 0.21 -6.31 -14.90
N SER A 170 0.27 -5.17 -15.56
CA SER A 170 0.99 -5.03 -16.83
C SER A 170 2.51 -5.04 -16.67
N GLY A 171 3.01 -5.00 -15.44
CA GLY A 171 4.43 -4.85 -15.12
C GLY A 171 4.97 -3.43 -15.29
N THR A 172 4.15 -2.50 -15.79
CA THR A 172 4.55 -1.09 -15.94
C THR A 172 4.23 -0.32 -14.67
N ASN A 173 5.28 0.09 -13.94
CA ASN A 173 5.14 0.74 -12.64
C ASN A 173 5.88 2.08 -12.62
N TRP A 174 5.13 3.17 -12.40
CA TRP A 174 5.66 4.52 -12.37
C TRP A 174 5.48 5.17 -11.00
N ARG A 175 6.24 6.24 -10.75
CA ARG A 175 6.11 7.08 -9.55
C ARG A 175 5.84 8.53 -9.93
N LEU A 176 5.33 9.29 -8.96
CA LEU A 176 5.14 10.73 -9.09
C LEU A 176 6.22 11.48 -8.32
N GLY A 177 6.85 12.44 -8.98
CA GLY A 177 7.91 13.27 -8.39
C GLY A 177 7.45 14.05 -7.17
N GLU A 178 6.23 14.57 -7.21
CA GLU A 178 5.60 15.35 -6.16
C GLU A 178 4.97 14.49 -5.06
N GLY A 179 4.89 13.17 -5.30
CA GLY A 179 4.26 12.18 -4.42
C GLY A 179 2.82 11.85 -4.81
N TYR A 180 2.43 10.60 -4.56
CA TYR A 180 1.11 10.10 -4.93
C TYR A 180 0.00 10.70 -4.07
N GLY A 181 0.27 10.93 -2.77
CA GLY A 181 -0.68 11.60 -1.88
C GLY A 181 -1.01 13.00 -2.35
N ARG A 182 -0.03 13.72 -2.90
CA ARG A 182 -0.23 15.07 -3.44
C ARG A 182 -1.20 15.09 -4.62
N LEU A 183 -1.15 14.07 -5.50
CA LEU A 183 -2.12 13.93 -6.58
C LEU A 183 -3.55 13.81 -6.03
N ILE A 184 -3.77 12.98 -5.00
CA ILE A 184 -5.09 12.79 -4.41
C ILE A 184 -5.57 14.05 -3.67
N GLU A 185 -4.66 14.77 -3.02
CA GLU A 185 -4.96 16.08 -2.41
C GLU A 185 -5.44 17.08 -3.45
N THR A 186 -4.72 17.19 -4.57
CA THR A 186 -5.11 18.08 -5.69
C THR A 186 -6.47 17.71 -6.27
N LEU A 187 -6.77 16.41 -6.39
CA LEU A 187 -8.09 15.95 -6.84
C LEU A 187 -9.21 16.24 -5.83
N ALA A 188 -8.88 16.43 -4.56
CA ALA A 188 -9.87 16.78 -3.53
C ALA A 188 -10.18 18.29 -3.47
N GLU A 189 -9.39 19.12 -4.13
CA GLU A 189 -9.59 20.58 -4.08
C GLU A 189 -10.98 20.98 -4.59
N GLY A 190 -11.61 21.89 -3.86
CA GLY A 190 -12.95 22.39 -4.18
C GLY A 190 -14.10 21.42 -3.91
N LEU A 191 -13.87 20.22 -3.40
CA LEU A 191 -14.93 19.31 -2.99
C LEU A 191 -15.53 19.73 -1.62
N PRO A 192 -16.85 19.76 -1.47
CA PRO A 192 -17.48 19.95 -0.17
C PRO A 192 -17.12 18.81 0.77
N MET A 193 -16.39 19.11 1.86
CA MET A 193 -15.84 18.08 2.74
C MET A 193 -15.89 18.49 4.21
N SER A 194 -16.21 17.54 5.07
CA SER A 194 -16.00 17.63 6.50
C SER A 194 -14.95 16.63 6.93
N ARG A 195 -13.84 17.11 7.46
CA ARG A 195 -12.79 16.32 8.08
C ARG A 195 -13.06 16.17 9.57
N GLU A 196 -12.35 15.24 10.23
CA GLU A 196 -12.56 14.93 11.65
C GLU A 196 -14.03 14.63 11.97
N ALA A 197 -14.71 14.00 10.99
CA ALA A 197 -16.10 13.62 11.04
C ALA A 197 -16.27 12.10 10.84
N PRO A 198 -15.69 11.26 11.73
CA PRO A 198 -15.85 9.81 11.63
C PRO A 198 -17.33 9.45 11.71
N VAL A 199 -17.82 8.72 10.71
CA VAL A 199 -19.18 8.17 10.72
C VAL A 199 -19.15 6.91 11.59
N SER A 200 -19.88 6.95 12.70
CA SER A 200 -20.01 5.82 13.64
C SER A 200 -21.20 4.92 13.34
N ARG A 201 -22.27 5.49 12.76
CA ARG A 201 -23.49 4.77 12.42
C ARG A 201 -24.11 5.27 11.13
N VAL A 202 -24.60 4.33 10.33
CA VAL A 202 -25.37 4.54 9.10
C VAL A 202 -26.76 4.00 9.34
N ASP A 203 -27.70 4.85 9.73
CA ASP A 203 -29.12 4.50 9.91
C ASP A 203 -29.84 4.63 8.55
N HIS A 204 -30.28 3.50 8.00
CA HIS A 204 -30.95 3.41 6.72
C HIS A 204 -32.39 2.84 6.83
N ARG A 205 -33.03 2.95 8.00
CA ARG A 205 -34.40 2.50 8.21
C ARG A 205 -35.45 3.38 7.55
N GLY A 206 -35.13 4.65 7.41
CA GLY A 206 -36.01 5.65 6.87
C GLY A 206 -35.87 5.90 5.38
N ARG A 207 -36.65 6.88 4.88
CA ARG A 207 -36.54 7.35 3.50
C ARG A 207 -35.18 8.03 3.22
N GLN A 208 -34.63 8.69 4.23
CA GLN A 208 -33.29 9.28 4.21
C GLN A 208 -32.36 8.47 5.08
N ILE A 209 -31.11 8.38 4.64
CA ILE A 209 -30.01 7.78 5.39
C ILE A 209 -29.51 8.83 6.39
N ARG A 210 -29.40 8.45 7.65
CA ARG A 210 -28.85 9.31 8.71
C ARG A 210 -27.44 8.82 9.06
N LEU A 211 -26.48 9.71 8.96
CA LEU A 211 -25.07 9.45 9.25
C LEU A 211 -24.71 10.15 10.55
N GLU A 212 -24.47 9.36 11.59
CA GLU A 212 -24.05 9.88 12.89
C GLU A 212 -22.54 10.08 12.90
N THR A 213 -22.09 11.31 13.19
CA THR A 213 -20.68 11.67 13.30
C THR A 213 -20.39 12.39 14.60
N ALA A 214 -19.12 12.47 14.99
CA ALA A 214 -18.69 13.28 16.14
C ALA A 214 -19.02 14.78 15.99
N ARG A 215 -19.34 15.25 14.79
CA ARG A 215 -19.65 16.66 14.47
C ARG A 215 -21.16 16.91 14.24
N GLY A 216 -22.00 15.93 14.52
CA GLY A 216 -23.45 15.97 14.31
C GLY A 216 -23.93 14.96 13.29
N THR A 217 -25.23 15.00 12.99
CA THR A 217 -25.90 14.08 12.07
C THR A 217 -26.08 14.71 10.70
N VAL A 218 -25.74 13.97 9.64
CA VAL A 218 -26.02 14.32 8.24
C VAL A 218 -27.10 13.41 7.72
N SER A 219 -28.14 14.00 7.11
CA SER A 219 -29.19 13.29 6.40
C SER A 219 -28.90 13.30 4.90
N ALA A 220 -28.98 12.16 4.23
CA ALA A 220 -28.70 12.03 2.81
C ALA A 220 -29.74 11.15 2.11
N ALA A 221 -30.10 11.47 0.87
CA ALA A 221 -30.94 10.59 0.07
C ALA A 221 -30.21 9.30 -0.31
N ARG A 222 -28.87 9.36 -0.45
CA ARG A 222 -27.98 8.23 -0.75
C ARG A 222 -26.65 8.35 -0.02
N ALA A 223 -26.01 7.21 0.28
CA ALA A 223 -24.67 7.18 0.84
C ALA A 223 -23.77 6.28 -0.02
N ILE A 224 -22.54 6.74 -0.27
CA ILE A 224 -21.48 5.95 -0.91
C ILE A 224 -20.41 5.66 0.15
N VAL A 225 -20.24 4.38 0.49
CA VAL A 225 -19.27 3.93 1.50
C VAL A 225 -17.97 3.53 0.81
N THR A 226 -16.88 4.21 1.15
CA THR A 226 -15.54 3.96 0.58
C THR A 226 -14.48 3.68 1.64
N VAL A 227 -14.91 3.29 2.84
CA VAL A 227 -14.00 2.94 3.93
C VAL A 227 -13.31 1.58 3.69
N PRO A 228 -12.16 1.33 4.32
CA PRO A 228 -11.52 0.00 4.28
C PRO A 228 -12.44 -1.10 4.83
N THR A 229 -12.27 -2.32 4.33
CA THR A 229 -13.03 -3.49 4.78
C THR A 229 -12.90 -3.74 6.29
N SER A 230 -11.73 -3.44 6.88
CA SER A 230 -11.51 -3.55 8.32
C SER A 230 -12.44 -2.66 9.16
N ILE A 231 -12.81 -1.49 8.67
CA ILE A 231 -13.73 -0.57 9.36
C ILE A 231 -15.15 -1.17 9.43
N ILE A 232 -15.55 -1.89 8.37
CA ILE A 232 -16.83 -2.60 8.32
C ILE A 232 -16.74 -3.87 9.17
N ALA A 233 -15.73 -4.70 8.96
CA ALA A 233 -15.57 -5.98 9.64
C ALA A 233 -15.45 -5.87 11.17
N GLN A 234 -14.84 -4.79 11.66
CA GLN A 234 -14.70 -4.50 13.10
C GLN A 234 -15.85 -3.66 13.66
N GLU A 235 -16.88 -3.39 12.85
CA GLU A 235 -18.03 -2.56 13.22
C GLU A 235 -17.68 -1.19 13.83
N VAL A 236 -16.53 -0.62 13.42
CA VAL A 236 -16.16 0.75 13.78
C VAL A 236 -17.20 1.73 13.23
N MET A 237 -17.75 1.43 12.06
CA MET A 237 -18.92 2.04 11.47
C MET A 237 -20.05 0.99 11.39
N ARG A 238 -21.15 1.23 12.07
CA ARG A 238 -22.28 0.30 12.17
C ARG A 238 -23.38 0.65 11.19
N PHE A 239 -23.99 -0.37 10.61
CA PHE A 239 -25.21 -0.24 9.81
C PHE A 239 -26.45 -0.54 10.65
N ASP A 240 -27.51 0.24 10.51
CA ASP A 240 -28.78 0.02 11.17
C ASP A 240 -29.95 0.20 10.16
N PRO A 241 -30.67 -0.88 9.80
CA PRO A 241 -30.47 -2.28 10.25
C PRO A 241 -29.11 -2.84 9.90
N ALA A 242 -28.67 -3.87 10.64
CA ALA A 242 -27.41 -4.55 10.38
C ALA A 242 -27.40 -5.18 8.97
N LEU A 243 -26.21 -5.23 8.36
CA LEU A 243 -25.97 -5.83 7.05
C LEU A 243 -25.03 -7.06 7.20
N PRO A 244 -25.51 -8.21 7.71
CA PRO A 244 -24.66 -9.36 8.07
C PRO A 244 -23.86 -9.89 6.88
N ASP A 245 -24.44 -9.93 5.67
CA ASP A 245 -23.74 -10.40 4.48
C ASP A 245 -22.59 -9.47 4.09
N LYS A 246 -22.75 -8.15 4.27
CA LYS A 246 -21.68 -7.18 4.01
C LYS A 246 -20.60 -7.26 5.07
N LEU A 247 -20.96 -7.51 6.32
CA LEU A 247 -20.04 -7.72 7.42
C LEU A 247 -19.20 -8.99 7.19
N ALA A 248 -19.83 -10.11 6.84
CA ALA A 248 -19.16 -11.36 6.51
C ALA A 248 -18.23 -11.21 5.30
N ALA A 249 -18.68 -10.55 4.23
CA ALA A 249 -17.85 -10.26 3.05
C ALA A 249 -16.64 -9.39 3.39
N ALA A 250 -16.81 -8.36 4.22
CA ALA A 250 -15.71 -7.50 4.66
C ALA A 250 -14.71 -8.25 5.54
N ALA A 251 -15.17 -9.14 6.41
CA ALA A 251 -14.32 -10.00 7.22
C ALA A 251 -13.51 -11.00 6.37
N GLY A 252 -14.08 -11.45 5.23
CA GLY A 252 -13.40 -12.29 4.24
C GLY A 252 -12.32 -11.56 3.42
N LEU A 253 -12.21 -10.24 3.54
CA LEU A 253 -11.23 -9.40 2.85
C LEU A 253 -10.34 -8.64 3.85
N PRO A 254 -9.55 -9.32 4.69
CA PRO A 254 -8.70 -8.67 5.67
C PRO A 254 -7.63 -7.82 4.99
N LEU A 255 -7.23 -6.73 5.64
CA LEU A 255 -6.08 -5.94 5.20
C LEU A 255 -4.78 -6.62 5.66
N GLY A 256 -3.77 -6.56 4.79
CA GLY A 256 -2.40 -6.88 5.17
C GLY A 256 -1.75 -5.73 5.96
N VAL A 257 -0.57 -6.02 6.50
CA VAL A 257 0.33 -5.03 7.12
C VAL A 257 1.52 -4.85 6.17
N ASP A 258 1.74 -3.62 5.71
CA ASP A 258 2.86 -3.27 4.83
C ASP A 258 3.38 -1.89 5.25
N ASP A 259 4.57 -1.89 5.81
CA ASP A 259 5.19 -0.74 6.43
C ASP A 259 6.37 -0.20 5.64
N LYS A 260 6.63 1.08 5.85
CA LYS A 260 7.78 1.80 5.32
C LYS A 260 8.53 2.54 6.42
N LEU A 261 9.86 2.40 6.40
CA LEU A 261 10.76 3.25 7.17
C LEU A 261 11.64 4.05 6.20
N PHE A 262 11.78 5.36 6.44
CA PHE A 262 12.66 6.22 5.66
C PHE A 262 13.87 6.62 6.51
N ILE A 263 15.05 6.24 6.04
CA ILE A 263 16.33 6.59 6.66
C ILE A 263 16.95 7.73 5.88
N SER A 264 17.04 8.91 6.46
CA SER A 264 17.67 10.08 5.84
C SER A 264 19.19 9.90 5.75
N LEU A 265 19.78 10.21 4.62
CA LEU A 265 21.21 10.14 4.36
C LEU A 265 21.85 11.51 4.39
N LYS A 266 23.08 11.59 4.93
CA LYS A 266 23.92 12.80 4.86
C LYS A 266 24.66 12.91 3.53
N GLY A 267 24.79 11.84 2.78
CA GLY A 267 25.49 11.75 1.51
C GLY A 267 25.37 10.36 0.88
N PRO A 268 26.02 10.12 -0.27
CA PRO A 268 26.12 8.80 -0.89
C PRO A 268 26.76 7.78 0.06
N ILE A 269 26.33 6.52 -0.03
CA ILE A 269 26.94 5.42 0.72
C ILE A 269 27.96 4.73 -0.20
N PRO A 270 29.26 4.67 0.17
CA PRO A 270 30.26 3.97 -0.62
C PRO A 270 29.86 2.53 -0.93
N GLY A 271 30.01 2.10 -2.19
CA GLY A 271 29.64 0.75 -2.64
C GLY A 271 28.13 0.52 -2.88
N LEU A 272 27.27 1.49 -2.66
CA LEU A 272 25.85 1.42 -3.00
C LEU A 272 25.52 2.42 -4.12
N GLU A 273 25.02 1.91 -5.23
CA GLU A 273 24.57 2.73 -6.37
C GLU A 273 23.18 3.32 -6.10
N ASP A 274 22.99 4.57 -6.54
CA ASP A 274 21.69 5.24 -6.48
C ASP A 274 20.63 4.49 -7.29
N GLY A 275 19.43 4.34 -6.69
CA GLY A 275 18.33 3.60 -7.27
C GLY A 275 18.44 2.08 -7.13
N SER A 276 19.54 1.54 -6.52
CA SER A 276 19.67 0.10 -6.32
C SER A 276 18.65 -0.45 -5.33
N TYR A 277 18.24 -1.69 -5.55
CA TYR A 277 17.35 -2.46 -4.69
C TYR A 277 18.16 -3.56 -3.98
N LEU A 278 17.96 -3.69 -2.67
CA LEU A 278 18.68 -4.66 -1.83
C LEU A 278 17.66 -5.48 -1.02
N VAL A 279 18.05 -6.70 -0.70
CA VAL A 279 17.36 -7.57 0.24
C VAL A 279 18.24 -7.75 1.47
N GLY A 280 17.70 -7.61 2.66
CA GLY A 280 18.48 -7.69 3.90
C GLY A 280 19.01 -9.09 4.19
N SER A 281 18.12 -10.10 4.07
CA SER A 281 18.47 -11.51 4.23
C SER A 281 17.69 -12.36 3.22
N THR A 282 18.36 -13.36 2.66
CA THR A 282 17.74 -14.36 1.78
C THR A 282 17.34 -15.63 2.53
N THR A 283 17.75 -15.77 3.78
CA THR A 283 17.55 -16.96 4.62
C THR A 283 16.60 -16.74 5.80
N SER A 284 16.12 -15.51 5.98
CA SER A 284 15.12 -15.16 7.01
C SER A 284 13.85 -14.61 6.36
N ARG A 285 12.70 -14.90 6.97
CA ARG A 285 11.41 -14.24 6.66
C ARG A 285 11.31 -12.87 7.34
N GLU A 286 12.00 -12.70 8.47
CA GLU A 286 12.14 -11.43 9.17
C GLU A 286 13.28 -10.66 8.54
N THR A 287 12.99 -9.92 7.49
CA THR A 287 13.93 -9.14 6.72
C THR A 287 13.21 -8.01 6.00
N MET A 288 13.96 -6.97 5.65
CA MET A 288 13.47 -5.83 4.88
C MET A 288 14.04 -5.84 3.46
N SER A 289 13.33 -5.19 2.53
CA SER A 289 13.92 -4.75 1.29
C SER A 289 14.23 -3.26 1.34
N TYR A 290 15.28 -2.85 0.63
CA TYR A 290 15.81 -1.50 0.69
C TYR A 290 15.94 -0.92 -0.70
N GLN A 291 15.52 0.34 -0.86
CA GLN A 291 15.80 1.10 -2.05
C GLN A 291 16.69 2.29 -1.70
N VAL A 292 17.85 2.36 -2.34
CA VAL A 292 18.87 3.36 -2.07
C VAL A 292 18.63 4.58 -2.95
N ARG A 293 18.45 5.76 -2.33
CA ARG A 293 18.29 7.07 -2.99
C ARG A 293 17.33 7.04 -4.20
N PRO A 294 16.08 6.54 -4.03
CA PRO A 294 15.14 6.50 -5.14
C PRO A 294 14.83 7.92 -5.63
N MET A 295 14.79 8.11 -6.94
CA MET A 295 14.57 9.42 -7.57
C MET A 295 15.55 10.49 -7.05
N ASP A 296 16.82 10.10 -6.81
CA ASP A 296 17.91 10.95 -6.30
C ASP A 296 17.66 11.59 -4.92
N ARG A 297 16.65 11.13 -4.19
CA ARG A 297 16.32 11.60 -2.84
C ARG A 297 17.35 11.10 -1.83
N PRO A 298 17.83 11.92 -0.90
CA PRO A 298 18.84 11.53 0.07
C PRO A 298 18.25 10.67 1.20
N ALA A 299 17.72 9.51 0.85
CA ALA A 299 17.11 8.57 1.78
C ALA A 299 17.22 7.12 1.30
N ILE A 300 17.20 6.17 2.24
CA ILE A 300 16.91 4.77 1.97
C ILE A 300 15.45 4.52 2.35
N TYR A 301 14.70 3.86 1.45
CA TYR A 301 13.36 3.39 1.71
C TYR A 301 13.43 1.92 2.09
N CYS A 302 12.93 1.60 3.27
CA CYS A 302 12.85 0.23 3.80
C CYS A 302 11.40 -0.23 3.71
N PHE A 303 11.17 -1.45 3.20
CA PHE A 303 9.86 -2.06 3.07
C PHE A 303 9.83 -3.37 3.84
N PHE A 304 8.82 -3.58 4.64
CA PHE A 304 8.61 -4.80 5.43
C PHE A 304 7.12 -4.97 5.72
N GLY A 305 6.68 -6.23 5.92
CA GLY A 305 5.25 -6.49 6.03
C GLY A 305 4.92 -7.70 6.90
N GLY A 306 3.62 -8.03 6.93
CA GLY A 306 3.09 -9.20 7.60
C GLY A 306 3.26 -9.18 9.13
N ARG A 307 3.45 -10.37 9.70
CA ARG A 307 3.62 -10.54 11.16
C ARG A 307 4.88 -9.85 11.69
N PHE A 308 5.94 -9.79 10.86
CA PHE A 308 7.18 -9.10 11.20
C PHE A 308 6.95 -7.58 11.36
N ALA A 309 6.28 -6.94 10.42
CA ALA A 309 5.92 -5.52 10.54
C ALA A 309 5.05 -5.28 11.78
N ALA A 310 4.01 -6.09 11.99
CA ALA A 310 3.16 -5.99 13.17
C ALA A 310 3.90 -6.19 14.50
N ALA A 311 4.98 -6.97 14.52
CA ALA A 311 5.85 -7.09 15.69
C ALA A 311 6.64 -5.80 15.92
N LEU A 312 7.30 -5.29 14.88
CA LEU A 312 8.07 -4.05 14.95
C LEU A 312 7.20 -2.82 15.26
N GLU A 313 5.94 -2.77 14.79
CA GLU A 313 4.99 -1.71 15.17
C GLU A 313 4.78 -1.66 16.69
N ARG A 314 4.65 -2.82 17.35
CA ARG A 314 4.50 -2.89 18.82
C ARG A 314 5.75 -2.46 19.57
N GLU A 315 6.93 -2.74 19.01
CA GLU A 315 8.22 -2.34 19.59
C GLU A 315 8.55 -0.86 19.32
N GLY A 316 7.97 -0.30 18.26
CA GLY A 316 8.07 1.11 17.92
C GLY A 316 9.19 1.46 16.94
N GLN A 317 9.22 2.72 16.55
CA GLN A 317 10.10 3.24 15.49
C GLN A 317 11.60 3.00 15.77
N ALA A 318 12.03 3.05 17.02
CA ALA A 318 13.42 2.81 17.38
C ALA A 318 13.87 1.38 17.05
N ALA A 319 13.01 0.38 17.28
CA ALA A 319 13.26 -1.02 16.93
C ALA A 319 13.33 -1.20 15.41
N MET A 320 12.40 -0.60 14.66
CA MET A 320 12.42 -0.60 13.19
C MET A 320 13.74 -0.04 12.65
N PHE A 321 14.19 1.10 13.21
CA PHE A 321 15.43 1.75 12.80
C PHE A 321 16.66 0.90 13.15
N ALA A 322 16.72 0.33 14.36
CA ALA A 322 17.82 -0.53 14.79
C ALA A 322 17.92 -1.79 13.91
N PHE A 323 16.80 -2.42 13.61
CA PHE A 323 16.76 -3.58 12.71
C PHE A 323 17.28 -3.23 11.30
N ALA A 324 16.70 -2.19 10.69
CA ALA A 324 17.08 -1.75 9.35
C ALA A 324 18.57 -1.40 9.23
N THR A 325 19.10 -0.63 10.19
CA THR A 325 20.51 -0.23 10.20
C THR A 325 21.44 -1.41 10.45
N GLY A 326 21.04 -2.39 11.25
CA GLY A 326 21.77 -3.64 11.48
C GLY A 326 21.87 -4.50 10.22
N GLU A 327 20.79 -4.65 9.45
CA GLU A 327 20.83 -5.34 8.15
C GLU A 327 21.69 -4.58 7.13
N LEU A 328 21.48 -3.27 6.99
CA LEU A 328 22.27 -2.43 6.05
C LEU A 328 23.77 -2.47 6.35
N ALA A 329 24.16 -2.44 7.62
CA ALA A 329 25.57 -2.53 8.01
C ALA A 329 26.18 -3.86 7.53
N ARG A 330 25.49 -4.99 7.67
CA ARG A 330 25.94 -6.29 7.14
C ARG A 330 26.09 -6.27 5.61
N LEU A 331 25.11 -5.72 4.90
CA LEU A 331 25.16 -5.62 3.43
C LEU A 331 26.31 -4.75 2.92
N ILE A 332 26.62 -3.66 3.63
CA ILE A 332 27.75 -2.77 3.28
C ILE A 332 29.08 -3.46 3.56
N LEU A 333 29.23 -4.14 4.69
CA LEU A 333 30.44 -4.89 5.04
C LEU A 333 30.76 -6.00 4.03
N LEU A 334 29.74 -6.72 3.53
CA LEU A 334 29.90 -7.75 2.50
C LEU A 334 30.42 -7.19 1.16
N ARG A 335 30.31 -5.88 0.93
CA ARG A 335 30.74 -5.19 -0.30
C ARG A 335 32.03 -4.43 -0.17
N SER A 336 32.50 -4.15 1.04
CA SER A 336 33.80 -3.51 1.24
C SER A 336 34.89 -4.47 0.72
N PRO A 337 35.75 -4.06 -0.23
CA PRO A 337 36.93 -4.85 -0.55
C PRO A 337 37.70 -5.08 0.74
N GLY A 338 37.89 -6.33 1.11
CA GLY A 338 38.70 -6.67 2.25
C GLY A 338 40.06 -5.95 2.15
N PRO A 339 40.74 -5.69 3.28
CA PRO A 339 42.04 -5.06 3.23
C PRO A 339 42.92 -5.87 2.27
N CYS A 340 43.45 -5.19 1.26
CA CYS A 340 44.48 -5.78 0.38
C CYS A 340 45.57 -6.39 1.29
N ARG A 341 45.65 -7.71 1.31
CA ARG A 341 46.76 -8.41 1.94
C ARG A 341 47.99 -8.37 1.03
#